data_d2e909d59aa0b314a6b8d8b35b01090e
#
_entry.id   d2e909d59aa0b314a6b8d8b35b01090e
#
_cell.length_a   1.000
_cell.length_b   1.000
_cell.length_c   1.000
_cell.angle_alpha   90.00
_cell.angle_beta   90.00
_cell.angle_gamma   90.00
#
_symmetry.space_group_name_H-M   'P 1'
#
loop_
_entity.id
_entity.type
_entity.pdbx_description
1 polymer ?
#
loop_
_entity_poly.entity_id
_entity_poly.type
_entity_poly.pdbx_seq_one_letter_code
_entity_poly.pdbx_strand_id
1 'polypeptide(L)'
;MPRDLQFYSTMPDPSEEDAYDLPSLNTALAGTPFAGKIRYFPTIHSTNVLAMHEAAEGAPESMVYLADEQTAGRGRGAHSWHSAPGAGLYVSLLLRPRVAPADILWLSLAAGLAVRDAVRHLTALEADIRWPNDLLLGRKKFCGILTELNAEVTRVRHAVVGIGINVHQETFPAELNLIACSLRSETGRSWPRQDLLIALLQSLYREAQALSAEPTGAALNILSRFEGASSWIRGRHVRVDEAESYSGVTAGLDARGFLQVRTPQGLRTVHSGGVRDDD
;
A
#
# COMPACT_ATOMS: atom_id res chain seq x y z
N MET A 1 -39.74 47.71 9.46
CA MET A 1 -39.05 46.55 10.07
C MET A 1 -38.86 45.50 8.99
N PRO A 2 -37.67 45.38 8.36
CA PRO A 2 -37.43 44.29 7.45
C PRO A 2 -36.95 43.05 8.25
N ARG A 3 -37.48 41.88 7.90
CA ARG A 3 -37.05 40.57 8.43
C ARG A 3 -35.81 40.13 7.66
N ASP A 4 -34.70 40.04 8.36
CA ASP A 4 -33.47 39.40 7.88
C ASP A 4 -33.71 37.88 7.79
N LEU A 5 -33.82 37.37 6.57
CA LEU A 5 -33.74 35.95 6.26
C LEU A 5 -32.25 35.57 6.23
N GLN A 6 -31.75 35.05 7.36
CA GLN A 6 -30.48 34.36 7.40
C GLN A 6 -30.58 33.06 6.59
N PHE A 7 -30.02 33.07 5.41
CA PHE A 7 -29.65 31.85 4.67
C PHE A 7 -28.46 31.21 5.38
N TYR A 8 -28.70 30.33 6.34
CA TYR A 8 -27.71 29.34 6.74
C TYR A 8 -27.66 28.31 5.62
N SER A 9 -26.72 28.48 4.68
CA SER A 9 -26.22 27.39 3.86
C SER A 9 -25.54 26.41 4.81
N THR A 10 -26.21 25.30 5.12
CA THR A 10 -25.58 24.16 5.76
C THR A 10 -24.52 23.67 4.80
N MET A 11 -23.23 23.90 5.12
CA MET A 11 -22.15 23.20 4.44
C MET A 11 -22.40 21.70 4.65
N PRO A 12 -22.36 20.89 3.58
CA PRO A 12 -22.52 19.45 3.73
C PRO A 12 -21.46 18.91 4.70
N ASP A 13 -21.84 17.91 5.47
CA ASP A 13 -20.92 17.21 6.37
C ASP A 13 -19.77 16.64 5.50
N PRO A 14 -18.49 16.97 5.78
CA PRO A 14 -17.36 16.47 5.01
C PRO A 14 -17.31 14.94 4.90
N SER A 15 -18.01 14.22 5.77
CA SER A 15 -18.12 12.76 5.75
C SER A 15 -19.08 12.23 4.66
N GLU A 16 -20.06 13.02 4.19
CA GLU A 16 -20.97 12.60 3.12
C GLU A 16 -20.35 12.77 1.72
N GLU A 17 -19.44 13.76 1.54
CA GLU A 17 -18.80 14.02 0.24
C GLU A 17 -17.71 12.99 -0.15
N ASP A 18 -17.22 12.19 0.80
CA ASP A 18 -16.13 11.21 0.56
C ASP A 18 -16.57 9.74 0.77
N ALA A 19 -17.87 9.49 0.71
CA ALA A 19 -18.43 8.14 0.76
C ALA A 19 -18.15 7.38 -0.56
N TYR A 20 -17.92 6.05 -0.46
CA TYR A 20 -17.71 5.23 -1.66
C TYR A 20 -19.03 4.94 -2.38
N ASP A 21 -19.11 5.33 -3.65
CA ASP A 21 -20.20 4.99 -4.58
C ASP A 21 -19.83 3.70 -5.34
N LEU A 22 -20.32 2.56 -4.87
CA LEU A 22 -20.01 1.24 -5.47
C LEU A 22 -20.48 1.10 -6.93
N PRO A 23 -21.65 1.60 -7.37
CA PRO A 23 -22.04 1.66 -8.78
C PRO A 23 -21.03 2.42 -9.65
N SER A 24 -20.62 3.62 -9.21
CA SER A 24 -19.62 4.44 -9.91
C SER A 24 -18.25 3.74 -9.96
N LEU A 25 -17.78 3.14 -8.85
CA LEU A 25 -16.57 2.34 -8.79
C LEU A 25 -16.58 1.19 -9.81
N ASN A 26 -17.68 0.44 -9.89
CA ASN A 26 -17.82 -0.67 -10.83
C ASN A 26 -17.75 -0.18 -12.28
N THR A 27 -18.35 0.97 -12.58
CA THR A 27 -18.30 1.59 -13.91
C THR A 27 -16.88 2.02 -14.26
N ALA A 28 -16.18 2.72 -13.35
CA ALA A 28 -14.81 3.20 -13.56
C ALA A 28 -13.78 2.07 -13.70
N LEU A 29 -14.07 0.91 -13.11
CA LEU A 29 -13.21 -0.28 -13.17
C LEU A 29 -13.66 -1.29 -14.24
N ALA A 30 -14.64 -0.93 -15.10
CA ALA A 30 -15.04 -1.77 -16.22
C ALA A 30 -13.83 -2.11 -17.09
N GLY A 31 -13.71 -3.38 -17.50
CA GLY A 31 -12.54 -3.89 -18.24
C GLY A 31 -11.35 -4.30 -17.36
N THR A 32 -11.42 -4.11 -16.03
CA THR A 32 -10.48 -4.71 -15.09
C THR A 32 -11.10 -5.94 -14.40
N PRO A 33 -10.29 -6.85 -13.82
CA PRO A 33 -10.82 -8.02 -13.12
C PRO A 33 -11.49 -7.66 -11.78
N PHE A 34 -11.46 -6.40 -11.35
CA PHE A 34 -12.01 -5.90 -10.10
C PHE A 34 -13.47 -5.46 -10.20
N ALA A 35 -13.96 -5.19 -11.41
CA ALA A 35 -15.35 -4.78 -11.63
C ALA A 35 -16.33 -5.82 -11.06
N GLY A 36 -17.29 -5.38 -10.25
CA GLY A 36 -18.28 -6.24 -9.58
C GLY A 36 -17.72 -7.09 -8.43
N LYS A 37 -16.45 -6.89 -8.02
CA LYS A 37 -15.79 -7.68 -6.96
C LYS A 37 -15.37 -6.85 -5.74
N ILE A 38 -15.85 -5.63 -5.60
CA ILE A 38 -15.56 -4.79 -4.44
C ILE A 38 -16.59 -5.07 -3.36
N ARG A 39 -16.10 -5.42 -2.16
CA ARG A 39 -16.91 -5.54 -0.94
C ARG A 39 -16.49 -4.43 0.02
N TYR A 40 -17.44 -3.57 0.34
CA TYR A 40 -17.24 -2.45 1.25
C TYR A 40 -17.79 -2.74 2.64
N PHE A 41 -17.04 -2.30 3.65
CA PHE A 41 -17.36 -2.44 5.07
C PHE A 41 -17.21 -1.08 5.77
N PRO A 42 -18.26 -0.50 6.35
CA PRO A 42 -18.12 0.70 7.18
C PRO A 42 -17.11 0.50 8.31
N THR A 43 -17.19 -0.64 9.00
CA THR A 43 -16.23 -1.04 10.05
C THR A 43 -15.97 -2.52 9.95
N ILE A 44 -14.71 -2.91 10.07
CA ILE A 44 -14.27 -4.32 10.11
C ILE A 44 -13.08 -4.48 11.05
N HIS A 45 -12.83 -5.70 11.49
CA HIS A 45 -11.62 -6.00 12.29
C HIS A 45 -10.35 -5.78 11.45
N SER A 46 -10.23 -6.45 10.30
CA SER A 46 -9.13 -6.27 9.33
C SER A 46 -9.53 -6.81 7.96
N THR A 47 -9.33 -6.00 6.92
CA THR A 47 -9.56 -6.41 5.52
C THR A 47 -8.66 -7.56 5.10
N ASN A 48 -7.39 -7.59 5.54
CA ASN A 48 -6.45 -8.69 5.26
C ASN A 48 -6.91 -10.00 5.92
N VAL A 49 -7.32 -9.96 7.18
CA VAL A 49 -7.77 -11.15 7.91
C VAL A 49 -8.99 -11.75 7.23
N LEU A 50 -9.98 -10.93 6.88
CA LEU A 50 -11.16 -11.39 6.16
C LEU A 50 -10.80 -11.98 4.79
N ALA A 51 -9.95 -11.27 4.02
CA ALA A 51 -9.52 -11.72 2.70
C ALA A 51 -8.77 -13.06 2.75
N MET A 52 -7.88 -13.26 3.73
CA MET A 52 -7.18 -14.55 3.94
C MET A 52 -8.15 -15.67 4.32
N HIS A 53 -9.12 -15.39 5.19
CA HIS A 53 -10.13 -16.35 5.58
C HIS A 53 -10.98 -16.80 4.38
N GLU A 54 -11.55 -15.84 3.64
CA GLU A 54 -12.39 -16.13 2.48
C GLU A 54 -11.60 -16.79 1.32
N ALA A 55 -10.31 -16.44 1.17
CA ALA A 55 -9.43 -17.10 0.21
C ALA A 55 -9.27 -18.58 0.50
N ALA A 56 -9.20 -18.98 1.79
CA ALA A 56 -9.14 -20.38 2.21
C ALA A 56 -10.47 -21.11 1.95
N GLU A 57 -11.60 -20.40 2.04
CA GLU A 57 -12.96 -20.87 1.75
C GLU A 57 -13.29 -20.90 0.24
N GLY A 58 -12.33 -20.52 -0.62
CA GLY A 58 -12.49 -20.60 -2.08
C GLY A 58 -13.01 -19.32 -2.76
N ALA A 59 -12.98 -18.17 -2.09
CA ALA A 59 -13.33 -16.88 -2.74
C ALA A 59 -12.55 -16.70 -4.05
N PRO A 60 -13.18 -16.14 -5.11
CA PRO A 60 -12.55 -15.99 -6.41
C PRO A 60 -11.40 -14.97 -6.35
N GLU A 61 -10.47 -15.12 -7.30
CA GLU A 61 -9.40 -14.15 -7.51
C GLU A 61 -9.94 -12.76 -7.85
N SER A 62 -9.16 -11.73 -7.51
CA SER A 62 -9.45 -10.32 -7.74
C SER A 62 -10.60 -9.75 -6.88
N MET A 63 -10.98 -10.44 -5.80
CA MET A 63 -11.83 -9.82 -4.78
C MET A 63 -11.10 -8.66 -4.11
N VAL A 64 -11.82 -7.57 -3.89
CA VAL A 64 -11.35 -6.35 -3.24
C VAL A 64 -12.15 -6.14 -1.96
N TYR A 65 -11.46 -6.08 -0.84
CA TYR A 65 -12.05 -5.84 0.48
C TYR A 65 -11.68 -4.43 0.91
N LEU A 66 -12.66 -3.54 0.91
CA LEU A 66 -12.51 -2.11 1.19
C LEU A 66 -13.16 -1.79 2.52
N ALA A 67 -12.49 -1.06 3.40
CA ALA A 67 -13.05 -0.62 4.67
C ALA A 67 -12.90 0.89 4.87
N ASP A 68 -13.87 1.46 5.58
CA ASP A 68 -13.80 2.83 6.06
C ASP A 68 -13.04 2.93 7.39
N GLU A 69 -13.16 1.89 8.23
CA GLU A 69 -12.47 1.73 9.50
C GLU A 69 -11.98 0.29 9.70
N GLN A 70 -10.80 0.12 10.30
CA GLN A 70 -10.35 -1.16 10.83
C GLN A 70 -10.09 -1.08 12.33
N THR A 71 -10.77 -1.90 13.13
CA THR A 71 -10.59 -1.92 14.60
C THR A 71 -9.31 -2.62 15.04
N ALA A 72 -8.71 -3.44 14.17
CA ALA A 72 -7.42 -4.10 14.39
C ALA A 72 -6.65 -4.25 13.08
N GLY A 73 -6.40 -3.11 12.40
CA GLY A 73 -5.59 -3.05 11.21
C GLY A 73 -4.18 -3.63 11.43
N ARG A 74 -3.66 -4.37 10.46
CA ARG A 74 -2.39 -5.11 10.57
C ARG A 74 -1.30 -4.49 9.72
N GLY A 75 -0.09 -4.44 10.28
CA GLY A 75 1.17 -4.19 9.60
C GLY A 75 2.05 -5.43 9.57
N ARG A 76 3.28 -5.32 9.07
CA ARG A 76 4.25 -6.44 9.05
C ARG A 76 4.69 -6.82 10.46
N GLY A 77 4.97 -8.11 10.68
CA GLY A 77 5.35 -8.64 11.98
C GLY A 77 4.24 -8.45 13.01
N ALA A 78 4.56 -7.87 14.16
CA ALA A 78 3.62 -7.60 15.24
C ALA A 78 3.07 -6.14 15.23
N HIS A 79 3.32 -5.37 14.16
CA HIS A 79 2.87 -3.98 14.11
C HIS A 79 1.38 -3.90 13.73
N SER A 80 0.68 -2.91 14.31
CA SER A 80 -0.66 -2.51 13.91
C SER A 80 -0.62 -1.43 12.83
N TRP A 81 -1.73 -1.28 12.11
CA TRP A 81 -1.98 -0.16 11.22
C TRP A 81 -3.14 0.68 11.77
N HIS A 82 -2.88 1.96 12.06
CA HIS A 82 -3.93 2.86 12.55
C HIS A 82 -4.91 3.17 11.41
N SER A 83 -6.19 2.83 11.60
CA SER A 83 -7.22 2.88 10.56
C SER A 83 -8.46 3.60 11.06
N ALA A 84 -8.34 4.91 11.34
CA ALA A 84 -9.45 5.73 11.79
C ALA A 84 -10.55 5.85 10.72
N PRO A 85 -11.85 5.92 11.11
CA PRO A 85 -12.96 6.00 10.17
C PRO A 85 -12.86 7.25 9.29
N GLY A 86 -13.16 7.10 7.98
CA GLY A 86 -13.16 8.19 7.00
C GLY A 86 -11.80 8.81 6.70
N ALA A 87 -10.73 8.40 7.38
CA ALA A 87 -9.46 9.10 7.33
C ALA A 87 -8.48 8.53 6.30
N GLY A 88 -8.63 7.28 5.90
CA GLY A 88 -7.69 6.63 5.00
C GLY A 88 -8.34 5.74 3.96
N LEU A 89 -7.52 5.19 3.08
CA LEU A 89 -7.89 4.12 2.17
C LEU A 89 -7.32 2.81 2.73
N TYR A 90 -8.21 1.89 3.12
CA TYR A 90 -7.85 0.59 3.69
C TYR A 90 -8.41 -0.51 2.80
N VAL A 91 -7.55 -1.12 2.00
CA VAL A 91 -7.97 -2.06 0.98
C VAL A 91 -7.08 -3.30 0.96
N SER A 92 -7.69 -4.48 0.74
CA SER A 92 -6.97 -5.74 0.54
C SER A 92 -7.45 -6.42 -0.74
N LEU A 93 -6.49 -6.91 -1.53
CA LEU A 93 -6.74 -7.61 -2.80
C LEU A 93 -6.40 -9.08 -2.65
N LEU A 94 -7.34 -9.96 -3.02
CA LEU A 94 -7.10 -11.39 -3.09
C LEU A 94 -6.56 -11.77 -4.47
N LEU A 95 -5.38 -12.37 -4.50
CA LEU A 95 -4.68 -12.81 -5.69
C LEU A 95 -4.39 -14.32 -5.66
N ARG A 96 -4.31 -14.95 -6.84
CA ARG A 96 -3.86 -16.34 -7.00
C ARG A 96 -2.69 -16.41 -7.99
N PRO A 97 -1.54 -15.81 -7.63
CA PRO A 97 -0.42 -15.67 -8.54
C PRO A 97 0.23 -17.04 -8.83
N ARG A 98 0.63 -17.25 -10.08
CA ARG A 98 1.37 -18.45 -10.50
C ARG A 98 2.87 -18.27 -10.29
N VAL A 99 3.27 -18.05 -9.04
CA VAL A 99 4.68 -17.83 -8.66
C VAL A 99 5.09 -18.78 -7.54
N ALA A 100 6.39 -19.01 -7.41
CA ALA A 100 6.95 -19.68 -6.25
C ALA A 100 6.86 -18.76 -5.00
N PRO A 101 6.75 -19.33 -3.78
CA PRO A 101 6.75 -18.53 -2.56
C PRO A 101 7.96 -17.60 -2.42
N ALA A 102 9.09 -18.03 -2.96
CA ALA A 102 10.32 -17.26 -2.95
C ALA A 102 10.26 -15.98 -3.81
N ASP A 103 9.30 -15.87 -4.71
CA ASP A 103 9.14 -14.75 -5.65
C ASP A 103 7.99 -13.81 -5.24
N ILE A 104 7.38 -14.03 -4.07
CA ILE A 104 6.25 -13.24 -3.59
C ILE A 104 6.57 -11.76 -3.37
N LEU A 105 7.85 -11.43 -3.16
CA LEU A 105 8.31 -10.05 -2.98
C LEU A 105 7.90 -9.14 -4.13
N TRP A 106 7.83 -9.68 -5.36
CA TRP A 106 7.38 -8.94 -6.55
C TRP A 106 6.02 -8.29 -6.38
N LEU A 107 5.09 -8.94 -5.66
CA LEU A 107 3.77 -8.35 -5.39
C LEU A 107 3.87 -7.09 -4.53
N SER A 108 4.76 -7.10 -3.53
CA SER A 108 4.98 -5.92 -2.68
C SER A 108 5.65 -4.79 -3.45
N LEU A 109 6.65 -5.09 -4.28
CA LEU A 109 7.37 -4.09 -5.08
C LEU A 109 6.43 -3.47 -6.14
N ALA A 110 5.67 -4.30 -6.86
CA ALA A 110 4.68 -3.85 -7.84
C ALA A 110 3.58 -3.00 -7.17
N ALA A 111 3.08 -3.42 -6.00
CA ALA A 111 2.10 -2.65 -5.25
C ALA A 111 2.65 -1.29 -4.79
N GLY A 112 3.91 -1.22 -4.36
CA GLY A 112 4.58 0.04 -4.02
C GLY A 112 4.64 1.01 -5.19
N LEU A 113 5.02 0.53 -6.37
CA LEU A 113 5.00 1.33 -7.60
C LEU A 113 3.59 1.76 -8.00
N ALA A 114 2.61 0.87 -7.88
CA ALA A 114 1.21 1.19 -8.21
C ALA A 114 0.63 2.27 -7.27
N VAL A 115 0.92 2.21 -5.97
CA VAL A 115 0.53 3.26 -5.01
C VAL A 115 1.20 4.59 -5.37
N ARG A 116 2.52 4.57 -5.64
CA ARG A 116 3.25 5.78 -6.03
C ARG A 116 2.65 6.42 -7.28
N ASP A 117 2.36 5.62 -8.30
CA ASP A 117 1.78 6.11 -9.55
C ASP A 117 0.36 6.67 -9.35
N ALA A 118 -0.48 6.01 -8.53
CA ALA A 118 -1.82 6.48 -8.20
C ALA A 118 -1.79 7.81 -7.42
N VAL A 119 -0.92 7.93 -6.42
CA VAL A 119 -0.75 9.16 -5.64
C VAL A 119 -0.24 10.29 -6.53
N ARG A 120 0.79 10.04 -7.35
CA ARG A 120 1.32 11.03 -8.29
C ARG A 120 0.27 11.49 -9.29
N HIS A 121 -0.52 10.58 -9.82
CA HIS A 121 -1.59 10.90 -10.78
C HIS A 121 -2.64 11.84 -10.17
N LEU A 122 -3.06 11.56 -8.94
CA LEU A 122 -4.11 12.33 -8.27
C LEU A 122 -3.60 13.66 -7.67
N THR A 123 -2.40 13.65 -7.09
CA THR A 123 -1.92 14.73 -6.22
C THR A 123 -0.72 15.51 -6.76
N ALA A 124 -0.04 14.99 -7.79
CA ALA A 124 1.26 15.41 -8.28
C ALA A 124 2.41 15.28 -7.24
N LEU A 125 2.20 14.61 -6.10
CA LEU A 125 3.25 14.35 -5.13
C LEU A 125 4.17 13.22 -5.60
N GLU A 126 5.47 13.38 -5.37
CA GLU A 126 6.47 12.35 -5.59
C GLU A 126 6.77 11.62 -4.27
N ALA A 127 6.24 10.41 -4.15
CA ALA A 127 6.51 9.57 -2.99
C ALA A 127 7.85 8.84 -3.13
N ASP A 128 8.60 8.77 -2.04
CA ASP A 128 9.80 7.94 -1.90
C ASP A 128 9.42 6.54 -1.42
N ILE A 129 10.02 5.49 -1.96
CA ILE A 129 9.70 4.12 -1.55
C ILE A 129 10.80 3.60 -0.63
N ARG A 130 10.46 3.26 0.61
CA ARG A 130 11.35 2.53 1.51
C ARG A 130 11.09 1.04 1.40
N TRP A 131 12.10 0.33 0.92
CA TRP A 131 12.05 -1.11 0.76
C TRP A 131 11.65 -1.82 2.06
N PRO A 132 10.83 -2.87 1.97
CA PRO A 132 10.19 -3.39 0.76
C PRO A 132 8.76 -2.87 0.51
N ASN A 133 8.17 -2.09 1.43
CA ASN A 133 6.72 -1.99 1.53
C ASN A 133 6.17 -0.67 2.09
N ASP A 134 7.01 0.33 2.29
CA ASP A 134 6.60 1.62 2.84
C ASP A 134 6.74 2.74 1.82
N LEU A 135 5.76 3.66 1.78
CA LEU A 135 5.89 4.89 1.00
C LEU A 135 5.91 6.10 1.93
N LEU A 136 6.79 7.03 1.59
CA LEU A 136 7.10 8.19 2.39
C LEU A 136 6.82 9.48 1.61
N LEU A 137 6.41 10.53 2.33
CA LEU A 137 6.50 11.92 1.89
C LEU A 137 7.51 12.60 2.80
N GLY A 138 8.60 13.09 2.23
CA GLY A 138 9.77 13.48 3.02
C GLY A 138 10.32 12.31 3.84
N ARG A 139 10.34 12.44 5.17
CA ARG A 139 10.81 11.38 6.08
C ARG A 139 9.66 10.60 6.74
N LYS A 140 8.40 10.96 6.49
CA LYS A 140 7.24 10.39 7.18
C LYS A 140 6.48 9.41 6.30
N LYS A 141 6.04 8.31 6.92
CA LYS A 141 5.29 7.26 6.24
C LYS A 141 3.82 7.65 6.10
N PHE A 142 3.31 7.61 4.87
CA PHE A 142 1.88 7.78 4.59
C PHE A 142 1.20 6.51 4.09
N CYS A 143 1.98 5.52 3.60
CA CYS A 143 1.43 4.27 3.12
C CYS A 143 2.25 3.08 3.60
N GLY A 144 1.56 1.98 3.91
CA GLY A 144 2.15 0.69 4.20
C GLY A 144 1.46 -0.43 3.42
N ILE A 145 2.25 -1.39 2.95
CA ILE A 145 1.79 -2.55 2.21
C ILE A 145 2.07 -3.81 3.02
N LEU A 146 1.09 -4.70 3.13
CA LEU A 146 1.21 -5.99 3.81
C LEU A 146 0.81 -7.12 2.86
N THR A 147 1.78 -7.89 2.40
CA THR A 147 1.53 -9.10 1.62
C THR A 147 1.55 -10.31 2.53
N GLU A 148 0.42 -11.00 2.63
CA GLU A 148 0.25 -12.28 3.33
C GLU A 148 -0.06 -13.37 2.31
N LEU A 149 0.36 -14.60 2.57
CA LEU A 149 0.18 -15.71 1.63
C LEU A 149 -0.10 -17.02 2.32
N ASN A 150 -0.79 -17.91 1.60
CA ASN A 150 -0.83 -19.33 1.86
C ASN A 150 -0.14 -20.05 0.71
N ALA A 151 0.83 -20.90 1.01
CA ALA A 151 1.65 -21.54 0.01
C ALA A 151 1.96 -23.00 0.35
N GLU A 152 2.14 -23.79 -0.69
CA GLU A 152 2.84 -25.07 -0.67
C GLU A 152 4.35 -24.82 -0.89
N VAL A 153 5.13 -25.88 -0.86
CA VAL A 153 6.59 -25.80 -1.02
C VAL A 153 6.98 -25.10 -2.34
N THR A 154 6.24 -25.34 -3.41
CA THR A 154 6.60 -24.90 -4.78
C THR A 154 5.68 -23.86 -5.38
N ARG A 155 4.51 -23.58 -4.77
CA ARG A 155 3.56 -22.64 -5.34
C ARG A 155 2.79 -21.86 -4.28
N VAL A 156 2.42 -20.64 -4.60
CA VAL A 156 1.46 -19.85 -3.83
C VAL A 156 0.04 -20.31 -4.16
N ARG A 157 -0.75 -20.69 -3.15
CA ARG A 157 -2.19 -21.00 -3.31
C ARG A 157 -3.01 -19.73 -3.47
N HIS A 158 -2.78 -18.77 -2.60
CA HIS A 158 -3.33 -17.42 -2.66
C HIS A 158 -2.43 -16.46 -1.90
N ALA A 159 -2.50 -15.21 -2.26
CA ALA A 159 -1.87 -14.08 -1.58
C ALA A 159 -2.89 -12.97 -1.39
N VAL A 160 -2.76 -12.24 -0.30
CA VAL A 160 -3.53 -11.03 -0.01
C VAL A 160 -2.55 -9.87 0.08
N VAL A 161 -2.79 -8.84 -0.73
CA VAL A 161 -2.04 -7.59 -0.70
C VAL A 161 -2.89 -6.53 -0.03
N GLY A 162 -2.61 -6.25 1.25
CA GLY A 162 -3.22 -5.17 1.99
C GLY A 162 -2.47 -3.86 1.77
N ILE A 163 -3.19 -2.80 1.53
CA ILE A 163 -2.66 -1.46 1.30
C ILE A 163 -3.41 -0.49 2.21
N GLY A 164 -2.67 0.17 3.10
CA GLY A 164 -3.16 1.24 3.95
C GLY A 164 -2.54 2.57 3.52
N ILE A 165 -3.36 3.56 3.15
CA ILE A 165 -2.92 4.89 2.78
C ILE A 165 -3.56 5.90 3.73
N ASN A 166 -2.74 6.70 4.40
CA ASN A 166 -3.21 7.85 5.18
C ASN A 166 -3.58 8.97 4.20
N VAL A 167 -4.88 9.31 4.12
CA VAL A 167 -5.39 10.31 3.18
C VAL A 167 -5.74 11.61 3.89
N HIS A 168 -6.64 11.56 4.89
CA HIS A 168 -7.20 12.73 5.56
C HIS A 168 -6.78 12.89 7.02
N GLN A 169 -6.00 11.97 7.59
CA GLN A 169 -5.56 12.09 8.99
C GLN A 169 -4.90 13.44 9.23
N GLU A 170 -5.44 14.21 10.17
CA GLU A 170 -4.84 15.46 10.65
C GLU A 170 -3.98 15.23 11.88
N THR A 171 -4.35 14.24 12.68
CA THR A 171 -3.66 13.85 13.90
C THR A 171 -3.40 12.35 13.91
N PHE A 172 -2.33 11.95 14.57
CA PHE A 172 -1.94 10.56 14.78
C PHE A 172 -1.78 10.29 16.28
N PRO A 173 -1.88 9.02 16.72
CA PRO A 173 -1.44 8.63 18.06
C PRO A 173 -0.03 9.15 18.36
N ALA A 174 0.26 9.46 19.62
CA ALA A 174 1.51 10.14 20.03
C ALA A 174 2.77 9.43 19.49
N GLU A 175 2.77 8.10 19.50
CA GLU A 175 3.87 7.26 19.02
C GLU A 175 4.08 7.33 17.49
N LEU A 176 3.08 7.79 16.72
CA LEU A 176 3.14 7.90 15.27
C LEU A 176 3.40 9.32 14.76
N ASN A 177 3.17 10.34 15.56
CA ASN A 177 3.22 11.76 15.15
C ASN A 177 4.52 12.18 14.47
N LEU A 178 5.66 11.60 14.88
CA LEU A 178 6.97 11.94 14.33
C LEU A 178 7.31 11.16 13.05
N ILE A 179 6.66 10.02 12.82
CA ILE A 179 7.03 9.06 11.78
C ILE A 179 5.93 8.84 10.73
N ALA A 180 4.71 9.33 10.96
CA ALA A 180 3.59 9.22 10.04
C ALA A 180 3.13 10.59 9.54
N CYS A 181 2.57 10.59 8.32
CA CYS A 181 1.85 11.72 7.73
C CYS A 181 0.67 11.21 6.89
N SER A 182 -0.10 12.13 6.35
CA SER A 182 -1.16 11.85 5.38
C SER A 182 -1.02 12.73 4.14
N LEU A 183 -1.75 12.42 3.07
CA LEU A 183 -1.80 13.30 1.90
C LEU A 183 -2.31 14.69 2.28
N ARG A 184 -3.32 14.77 3.16
CA ARG A 184 -3.87 16.04 3.64
C ARG A 184 -2.86 16.82 4.48
N SER A 185 -2.16 16.18 5.42
CA SER A 185 -1.20 16.87 6.28
C SER A 185 -0.02 17.49 5.49
N GLU A 186 0.36 16.86 4.38
CA GLU A 186 1.48 17.32 3.54
C GLU A 186 1.04 18.36 2.48
N THR A 187 -0.24 18.39 2.09
CA THR A 187 -0.73 19.27 1.03
C THR A 187 -1.68 20.36 1.51
N GLY A 188 -2.25 20.23 2.70
CA GLY A 188 -3.33 21.07 3.19
C GLY A 188 -4.67 20.88 2.45
N ARG A 189 -4.80 19.84 1.60
CA ARG A 189 -5.95 19.60 0.73
C ARG A 189 -6.59 18.24 1.03
N SER A 190 -7.91 18.16 0.87
CA SER A 190 -8.64 16.88 0.85
C SER A 190 -8.54 16.23 -0.52
N TRP A 191 -8.46 14.91 -0.55
CA TRP A 191 -8.31 14.11 -1.76
C TRP A 191 -9.38 13.02 -1.80
N PRO A 192 -10.19 12.89 -2.88
CA PRO A 192 -11.23 11.88 -2.97
C PRO A 192 -10.65 10.47 -2.86
N ARG A 193 -11.02 9.73 -1.79
CA ARG A 193 -10.54 8.36 -1.55
C ARG A 193 -10.98 7.40 -2.65
N GLN A 194 -12.17 7.64 -3.23
CA GLN A 194 -12.68 6.85 -4.35
C GLN A 194 -11.81 6.98 -5.60
N ASP A 195 -11.41 8.19 -5.95
CA ASP A 195 -10.55 8.43 -7.13
C ASP A 195 -9.15 7.81 -6.92
N LEU A 196 -8.64 7.90 -5.68
CA LEU A 196 -7.39 7.24 -5.32
C LEU A 196 -7.50 5.71 -5.43
N LEU A 197 -8.62 5.13 -4.98
CA LEU A 197 -8.88 3.68 -5.13
C LEU A 197 -8.95 3.27 -6.60
N ILE A 198 -9.65 4.02 -7.44
CA ILE A 198 -9.74 3.75 -8.88
C ILE A 198 -8.34 3.78 -9.51
N ALA A 199 -7.58 4.84 -9.28
CA ALA A 199 -6.22 4.99 -9.82
C ALA A 199 -5.29 3.86 -9.34
N LEU A 200 -5.40 3.48 -8.07
CA LEU A 200 -4.63 2.38 -7.48
C LEU A 200 -4.95 1.04 -8.13
N LEU A 201 -6.24 0.69 -8.22
CA LEU A 201 -6.67 -0.60 -8.80
C LEU A 201 -6.31 -0.70 -10.29
N GLN A 202 -6.45 0.39 -11.04
CA GLN A 202 -6.02 0.45 -12.45
C GLN A 202 -4.49 0.31 -12.59
N SER A 203 -3.70 0.92 -11.69
CA SER A 203 -2.24 0.78 -11.68
C SER A 203 -1.82 -0.64 -11.33
N LEU A 204 -2.42 -1.26 -10.30
CA LEU A 204 -2.17 -2.66 -9.93
C LEU A 204 -2.52 -3.62 -11.07
N TYR A 205 -3.58 -3.36 -11.81
CA TYR A 205 -3.95 -4.19 -12.97
C TYR A 205 -2.90 -4.11 -14.08
N ARG A 206 -2.37 -2.91 -14.38
CA ARG A 206 -1.28 -2.75 -15.36
C ARG A 206 -0.03 -3.53 -14.96
N GLU A 207 0.38 -3.48 -13.68
CA GLU A 207 1.53 -4.24 -13.17
C GLU A 207 1.28 -5.76 -13.30
N ALA A 208 0.10 -6.23 -12.91
CA ALA A 208 -0.27 -7.64 -13.02
C ALA A 208 -0.30 -8.13 -14.47
N GLN A 209 -0.83 -7.33 -15.40
CA GLN A 209 -0.82 -7.64 -16.83
C GLN A 209 0.61 -7.74 -17.37
N ALA A 210 1.49 -6.79 -17.04
CA ALA A 210 2.88 -6.81 -17.49
C ALA A 210 3.62 -8.06 -17.00
N LEU A 211 3.47 -8.40 -15.70
CA LEU A 211 4.05 -9.61 -15.11
C LEU A 211 3.51 -10.91 -15.76
N SER A 212 2.25 -10.92 -16.18
CA SER A 212 1.64 -12.08 -16.82
C SER A 212 2.07 -12.24 -18.28
N ALA A 213 2.24 -11.14 -19.01
CA ALA A 213 2.58 -11.15 -20.44
C ALA A 213 4.06 -11.47 -20.69
N GLU A 214 4.95 -10.86 -19.94
CA GLU A 214 6.40 -11.03 -20.07
C GLU A 214 7.08 -10.96 -18.67
N PRO A 215 7.09 -12.06 -17.90
CA PRO A 215 7.54 -12.05 -16.51
C PRO A 215 8.97 -11.50 -16.33
N THR A 216 9.91 -11.89 -17.20
CA THR A 216 11.32 -11.47 -17.07
C THR A 216 11.51 -9.99 -17.34
N GLY A 217 10.95 -9.45 -18.42
CA GLY A 217 11.06 -8.04 -18.74
C GLY A 217 10.28 -7.16 -17.77
N ALA A 218 9.11 -7.61 -17.31
CA ALA A 218 8.37 -6.92 -16.28
C ALA A 218 9.12 -6.86 -14.95
N ALA A 219 9.77 -7.96 -14.53
CA ALA A 219 10.59 -7.97 -13.34
C ALA A 219 11.76 -6.97 -13.43
N LEU A 220 12.49 -6.95 -14.54
CA LEU A 220 13.58 -5.99 -14.78
C LEU A 220 13.06 -4.54 -14.79
N ASN A 221 11.88 -4.29 -15.37
CA ASN A 221 11.25 -2.98 -15.38
C ASN A 221 10.85 -2.55 -13.95
N ILE A 222 10.26 -3.44 -13.15
CA ILE A 222 9.92 -3.18 -11.75
C ILE A 222 11.18 -2.80 -10.96
N LEU A 223 12.28 -3.55 -11.10
CA LEU A 223 13.55 -3.24 -10.41
C LEU A 223 14.05 -1.85 -10.77
N SER A 224 14.14 -1.55 -12.06
CA SER A 224 14.61 -0.24 -12.55
C SER A 224 13.75 0.91 -12.04
N ARG A 225 12.42 0.78 -12.11
CA ARG A 225 11.49 1.81 -11.62
C ARG A 225 11.56 1.94 -10.11
N PHE A 226 11.66 0.84 -9.38
CA PHE A 226 11.75 0.85 -7.92
C PHE A 226 13.04 1.50 -7.45
N GLU A 227 14.19 1.16 -8.03
CA GLU A 227 15.47 1.82 -7.74
C GLU A 227 15.42 3.31 -8.06
N GLY A 228 14.79 3.71 -9.17
CA GLY A 228 14.61 5.13 -9.54
C GLY A 228 13.62 5.90 -8.65
N ALA A 229 12.73 5.17 -7.94
CA ALA A 229 11.72 5.74 -7.05
C ALA A 229 12.11 5.71 -5.57
N SER A 230 13.32 5.25 -5.24
CA SER A 230 13.72 5.00 -3.86
C SER A 230 15.09 5.61 -3.53
N SER A 231 15.11 6.56 -2.62
CA SER A 231 16.36 7.07 -2.02
C SER A 231 16.99 6.08 -1.03
N TRP A 232 16.30 4.97 -0.74
CA TRP A 232 16.71 3.98 0.27
C TRP A 232 17.54 2.83 -0.30
N ILE A 233 17.60 2.69 -1.63
CA ILE A 233 18.18 1.50 -2.26
C ILE A 233 19.70 1.58 -2.39
N ARG A 234 20.28 2.78 -2.50
CA ARG A 234 21.73 2.95 -2.70
C ARG A 234 22.30 4.07 -1.84
N GLY A 235 23.44 3.77 -1.21
CA GLY A 235 24.28 4.78 -0.54
C GLY A 235 23.73 5.27 0.81
N ARG A 236 22.64 4.70 1.32
CA ARG A 236 22.04 5.10 2.59
C ARG A 236 22.59 4.27 3.73
N HIS A 237 22.99 4.92 4.83
CA HIS A 237 23.31 4.25 6.09
C HIS A 237 22.02 3.77 6.73
N VAL A 238 21.92 2.47 6.96
CA VAL A 238 20.70 1.84 7.47
C VAL A 238 21.01 0.84 8.56
N ARG A 239 20.07 0.73 9.50
CA ARG A 239 19.93 -0.40 10.39
C ARG A 239 18.89 -1.36 9.83
N VAL A 240 19.26 -2.63 9.77
CA VAL A 240 18.40 -3.73 9.34
C VAL A 240 17.96 -4.52 10.57
N ASP A 241 16.64 -4.63 10.75
CA ASP A 241 16.02 -5.36 11.87
C ASP A 241 15.63 -6.78 11.40
N GLU A 242 16.61 -7.68 11.27
CA GLU A 242 16.41 -9.13 11.12
C GLU A 242 16.56 -9.84 12.48
N ALA A 243 16.70 -11.16 12.51
CA ALA A 243 16.90 -11.93 13.74
C ALA A 243 18.08 -11.41 14.56
N GLU A 244 19.17 -11.02 13.89
CA GLU A 244 20.27 -10.24 14.42
C GLU A 244 20.30 -8.91 13.68
N SER A 245 20.05 -7.81 14.40
CA SER A 245 20.13 -6.47 13.82
C SER A 245 21.58 -6.12 13.46
N TYR A 246 21.76 -5.44 12.33
CA TYR A 246 23.06 -4.96 11.89
C TYR A 246 22.93 -3.65 11.13
N SER A 247 24.03 -2.91 11.03
CA SER A 247 24.12 -1.66 10.28
C SER A 247 25.00 -1.82 9.05
N GLY A 248 24.74 -1.01 8.02
CA GLY A 248 25.51 -0.97 6.81
C GLY A 248 25.03 0.07 5.81
N VAL A 249 25.56 0.03 4.60
CA VAL A 249 25.22 0.96 3.52
C VAL A 249 24.48 0.20 2.42
N THR A 250 23.32 0.69 2.01
CA THR A 250 22.52 0.06 0.94
C THR A 250 23.27 0.09 -0.39
N ALA A 251 23.20 -1.01 -1.15
CA ALA A 251 24.03 -1.25 -2.33
C ALA A 251 23.22 -1.63 -3.61
N GLY A 252 21.90 -1.52 -3.57
CA GLY A 252 21.01 -1.85 -4.67
C GLY A 252 20.07 -3.00 -4.35
N LEU A 253 19.31 -3.43 -5.33
CA LEU A 253 18.53 -4.66 -5.29
C LEU A 253 19.24 -5.78 -6.03
N ASP A 254 19.06 -7.02 -5.60
CA ASP A 254 19.46 -8.18 -6.39
C ASP A 254 18.42 -8.48 -7.51
N ALA A 255 18.71 -9.47 -8.36
CA ALA A 255 17.84 -9.85 -9.47
C ALA A 255 16.44 -10.35 -9.04
N ARG A 256 16.22 -10.62 -7.75
CA ARG A 256 14.94 -11.05 -7.16
C ARG A 256 14.24 -9.94 -6.38
N GLY A 257 14.84 -8.73 -6.34
CA GLY A 257 14.28 -7.56 -5.64
C GLY A 257 14.64 -7.47 -4.16
N PHE A 258 15.51 -8.33 -3.65
CA PHE A 258 15.99 -8.24 -2.28
C PHE A 258 17.04 -7.14 -2.13
N LEU A 259 16.93 -6.37 -1.04
CA LEU A 259 17.86 -5.29 -0.75
C LEU A 259 19.25 -5.85 -0.40
N GLN A 260 20.27 -5.27 -1.00
CA GLN A 260 21.66 -5.55 -0.70
C GLN A 260 22.21 -4.48 0.24
N VAL A 261 22.89 -4.90 1.30
CA VAL A 261 23.52 -4.01 2.29
C VAL A 261 24.99 -4.39 2.46
N ARG A 262 25.88 -3.42 2.26
CA ARG A 262 27.32 -3.58 2.48
C ARG A 262 27.65 -3.33 3.94
N THR A 263 28.22 -4.33 4.58
CA THR A 263 28.69 -4.29 5.96
C THR A 263 30.23 -4.45 5.99
N PRO A 264 30.90 -4.26 7.15
CA PRO A 264 32.33 -4.55 7.28
C PRO A 264 32.69 -6.01 6.97
N GLN A 265 31.72 -6.94 7.10
CA GLN A 265 31.92 -8.37 6.84
C GLN A 265 31.61 -8.77 5.39
N GLY A 266 31.17 -7.82 4.55
CA GLY A 266 30.84 -8.05 3.14
C GLY A 266 29.41 -7.66 2.78
N LEU A 267 28.98 -8.07 1.59
CA LEU A 267 27.63 -7.80 1.08
C LEU A 267 26.63 -8.79 1.66
N ARG A 268 25.57 -8.30 2.27
CA ARG A 268 24.47 -9.10 2.84
C ARG A 268 23.18 -8.83 2.07
N THR A 269 22.40 -9.89 1.86
CA THR A 269 21.04 -9.81 1.29
C THR A 269 20.03 -9.75 2.44
N VAL A 270 19.15 -8.75 2.43
CA VAL A 270 18.07 -8.61 3.40
C VAL A 270 16.87 -9.42 2.92
N HIS A 271 16.55 -10.49 3.60
CA HIS A 271 15.44 -11.39 3.25
C HIS A 271 14.13 -11.02 3.96
N SER A 272 14.22 -10.41 5.14
CA SER A 272 13.07 -10.07 5.98
C SER A 272 13.40 -8.83 6.83
N GLY A 273 12.46 -8.45 7.71
CA GLY A 273 12.69 -7.37 8.66
C GLY A 273 12.41 -5.96 8.11
N GLY A 274 12.72 -4.97 8.92
CA GLY A 274 12.59 -3.56 8.61
C GLY A 274 13.93 -2.92 8.27
N VAL A 275 13.87 -1.85 7.48
CA VAL A 275 15.02 -1.02 7.16
C VAL A 275 14.75 0.39 7.68
N ARG A 276 15.64 0.92 8.51
CA ARG A 276 15.52 2.24 9.14
C ARG A 276 16.79 3.04 8.95
N ASP A 277 16.72 4.36 9.11
CA ASP A 277 17.93 5.17 9.22
C ASP A 277 18.77 4.68 10.39
N ASP A 278 20.08 4.66 10.21
CA ASP A 278 21.08 4.38 11.24
C ASP A 278 21.67 5.74 11.66
N ASP A 279 20.82 6.51 12.40
CA ASP A 279 21.17 7.86 12.90
C ASP A 279 22.03 7.77 14.17
#